data_0ccdb94a5631c37a5e8c704988273e82
#
_entry.id   0ccdb94a5631c37a5e8c704988273e82
#
_cell.length_a   1.000
_cell.length_b   1.000
_cell.length_c   1.000
_cell.angle_alpha   90.00
_cell.angle_beta   90.00
_cell.angle_gamma   90.00
#
_symmetry.space_group_name_H-M   'P 1'
#
loop_
_entity.id
_entity.type
_entity.pdbx_description
1 polymer ?
#
loop_
_entity_poly.entity_id
_entity_poly.type
_entity_poly.pdbx_seq_one_letter_code
_entity_poly.pdbx_strand_id
1 'polypeptide(L)'
;VAGTLSGGEQQMLAMGRALMSHPRLIVMDEPSMGLSPIYVNEIFDIIQKINKDGVTVLLVEQNAKKALAIADQAYVLETGKIVLRGNAKELMNNDQVKKAYLSE
;
A
#
# COMPACT_ATOMS: atom_id res chain seq x y z
N VAL A 1 10.17 24.63 -1.25
CA VAL A 1 9.14 24.83 -2.28
C VAL A 1 8.65 23.48 -2.78
N ALA A 2 7.34 23.31 -2.80
CA ALA A 2 6.74 22.00 -3.17
C ALA A 2 7.16 21.54 -4.55
N GLY A 3 7.34 22.44 -5.51
CA GLY A 3 7.74 22.09 -6.88
C GLY A 3 9.15 21.55 -7.01
N THR A 4 10.00 21.67 -5.99
CA THR A 4 11.37 21.17 -5.99
C THR A 4 11.54 19.89 -5.20
N LEU A 5 10.47 19.37 -4.59
CA LEU A 5 10.52 18.15 -3.81
C LEU A 5 10.56 16.93 -4.72
N SER A 6 11.23 15.86 -4.26
CA SER A 6 11.20 14.57 -4.96
C SER A 6 9.81 13.95 -4.87
N GLY A 7 9.55 12.94 -5.72
CA GLY A 7 8.28 12.22 -5.70
C GLY A 7 7.96 11.62 -4.33
N GLY A 8 8.96 11.06 -3.64
CA GLY A 8 8.79 10.50 -2.31
C GLY A 8 8.45 11.56 -1.27
N GLU A 9 9.13 12.70 -1.31
CA GLU A 9 8.86 13.80 -0.40
C GLU A 9 7.47 14.40 -0.63
N GLN A 10 7.06 14.54 -1.88
CA GLN A 10 5.72 15.00 -2.24
C GLN A 10 4.65 14.05 -1.71
N GLN A 11 4.87 12.74 -1.83
CA GLN A 11 3.94 11.73 -1.35
C GLN A 11 3.81 11.78 0.18
N MET A 12 4.92 11.91 0.89
CA MET A 12 4.91 12.04 2.35
C MET A 12 4.18 13.30 2.80
N LEU A 13 4.36 14.41 2.08
CA LEU A 13 3.66 15.66 2.37
C LEU A 13 2.15 15.49 2.19
N ALA A 14 1.73 14.83 1.12
CA ALA A 14 0.32 14.55 0.87
C ALA A 14 -0.29 13.68 1.97
N MET A 15 0.42 12.66 2.42
CA MET A 15 -0.02 11.80 3.53
C MET A 15 -0.15 12.60 4.82
N GLY A 16 0.81 13.46 5.12
CA GLY A 16 0.78 14.33 6.29
C GLY A 16 -0.45 15.25 6.29
N ARG A 17 -0.75 15.84 5.15
CA ARG A 17 -1.94 16.69 4.99
C ARG A 17 -3.23 15.91 5.21
N ALA A 18 -3.32 14.71 4.65
CA ALA A 18 -4.49 13.86 4.83
C ALA A 18 -4.71 13.50 6.30
N LEU A 19 -3.63 13.25 7.04
CA LEU A 19 -3.68 12.89 8.45
C LEU A 19 -4.10 14.05 9.35
N MET A 20 -3.87 15.29 8.93
CA MET A 20 -4.26 16.46 9.72
C MET A 20 -5.76 16.56 9.95
N SER A 21 -6.58 15.94 9.12
CA SER A 21 -8.03 15.92 9.29
C SER A 21 -8.51 14.84 10.26
N HIS A 22 -7.61 14.06 10.86
CA HIS A 22 -7.91 12.95 11.78
C HIS A 22 -8.92 11.97 11.18
N PRO A 23 -8.65 11.40 10.00
CA PRO A 23 -9.61 10.51 9.33
C PRO A 23 -9.72 9.17 10.02
N ARG A 24 -10.88 8.50 9.85
CA ARG A 24 -11.06 7.10 10.26
C ARG A 24 -10.64 6.15 9.17
N LEU A 25 -10.68 6.60 7.92
CA LEU A 25 -10.33 5.82 6.75
C LEU A 25 -9.51 6.68 5.80
N ILE A 26 -8.41 6.11 5.31
CA ILE A 26 -7.62 6.71 4.23
C ILE A 26 -7.61 5.73 3.07
N VAL A 27 -7.84 6.24 1.86
CA VAL A 27 -7.70 5.49 0.61
C VAL A 27 -6.40 5.94 -0.06
N MET A 28 -5.51 5.00 -0.32
CA MET A 28 -4.24 5.26 -1.00
C MET A 28 -4.17 4.46 -2.29
N ASP A 29 -4.02 5.17 -3.41
CA ASP A 29 -3.98 4.58 -4.73
C ASP A 29 -2.55 4.58 -5.26
N GLU A 30 -1.93 3.40 -5.26
CA GLU A 30 -0.58 3.15 -5.74
C GLU A 30 0.46 4.15 -5.19
N PRO A 31 0.55 4.30 -3.86
CA PRO A 31 1.42 5.33 -3.28
C PRO A 31 2.90 5.11 -3.53
N SER A 32 3.33 3.90 -3.87
CA SER A 32 4.74 3.60 -4.13
C SER A 32 5.15 3.75 -5.59
N MET A 33 4.20 3.99 -6.50
CA MET A 33 4.47 4.03 -7.94
C MET A 33 5.49 5.12 -8.28
N GLY A 34 6.53 4.73 -9.01
CA GLY A 34 7.56 5.66 -9.49
C GLY A 34 8.55 6.12 -8.44
N LEU A 35 8.47 5.62 -7.20
CA LEU A 35 9.40 6.01 -6.14
C LEU A 35 10.64 5.12 -6.09
N SER A 36 11.73 5.69 -5.58
CA SER A 36 12.95 4.90 -5.33
C SER A 36 12.70 3.88 -4.21
N PRO A 37 13.50 2.78 -4.14
CA PRO A 37 13.32 1.76 -3.10
C PRO A 37 13.33 2.31 -1.67
N ILE A 38 14.13 3.33 -1.39
CA ILE A 38 14.21 3.94 -0.05
C ILE A 38 12.85 4.56 0.30
N TYR A 39 12.27 5.33 -0.61
CA TYR A 39 10.96 5.98 -0.38
C TYR A 39 9.82 4.97 -0.36
N VAL A 40 9.91 3.91 -1.15
CA VAL A 40 8.92 2.82 -1.10
C VAL A 40 8.86 2.24 0.31
N ASN A 41 10.01 1.90 0.89
CA ASN A 41 10.08 1.35 2.24
C ASN A 41 9.54 2.34 3.29
N GLU A 42 9.90 3.60 3.18
CA GLU A 42 9.41 4.63 4.12
C GLU A 42 7.89 4.78 4.06
N ILE A 43 7.32 4.77 2.86
CA ILE A 43 5.86 4.88 2.69
C ILE A 43 5.15 3.70 3.31
N PHE A 44 5.62 2.47 3.09
CA PHE A 44 5.00 1.30 3.70
C PHE A 44 5.13 1.30 5.22
N ASP A 45 6.25 1.77 5.76
CA ASP A 45 6.42 1.93 7.21
C ASP A 45 5.42 2.94 7.77
N ILE A 46 5.22 4.06 7.09
CA ILE A 46 4.26 5.08 7.50
C ILE A 46 2.83 4.53 7.47
N ILE A 47 2.47 3.78 6.44
CA ILE A 47 1.15 3.16 6.32
C ILE A 47 0.89 2.24 7.51
N GLN A 48 1.86 1.43 7.91
CA GLN A 48 1.73 0.58 9.08
C GLN A 48 1.53 1.38 10.37
N LYS A 49 2.27 2.46 10.54
CA LYS A 49 2.15 3.32 11.74
C LYS A 49 0.78 3.97 11.81
N ILE A 50 0.29 4.47 10.69
CA ILE A 50 -1.04 5.08 10.59
C ILE A 50 -2.11 4.07 11.00
N ASN A 51 -2.01 2.86 10.49
CA ASN A 51 -2.96 1.80 10.79
C ASN A 51 -2.93 1.41 12.27
N LYS A 52 -1.73 1.32 12.86
CA LYS A 52 -1.58 1.03 14.29
C LYS A 52 -2.20 2.10 15.17
N ASP A 53 -2.21 3.34 14.70
CA ASP A 53 -2.82 4.46 15.43
C ASP A 53 -4.34 4.50 15.29
N GLY A 54 -4.94 3.50 14.65
CA GLY A 54 -6.38 3.35 14.59
C GLY A 54 -7.02 3.80 13.28
N VAL A 55 -6.24 4.17 12.29
CA VAL A 55 -6.78 4.57 10.98
C VAL A 55 -6.90 3.34 10.09
N THR A 56 -8.08 3.11 9.54
CA THR A 56 -8.26 2.06 8.52
C THR A 56 -7.66 2.54 7.20
N VAL A 57 -6.87 1.70 6.58
CA VAL A 57 -6.22 2.03 5.30
C VAL A 57 -6.71 1.09 4.22
N LEU A 58 -7.27 1.65 3.16
CA LEU A 58 -7.56 0.93 1.93
C LEU A 58 -6.43 1.23 0.95
N LEU A 59 -5.61 0.23 0.68
CA LEU A 59 -4.42 0.38 -0.14
C LEU A 59 -4.61 -0.32 -1.47
N VAL A 60 -4.49 0.42 -2.57
CA VAL A 60 -4.44 -0.14 -3.92
C VAL A 60 -2.98 -0.13 -4.35
N GLU A 61 -2.42 -1.29 -4.65
CA GLU A 61 -0.99 -1.41 -4.91
C GLU A 61 -0.68 -2.52 -5.91
N GLN A 62 0.21 -2.25 -6.87
CA GLN A 62 0.72 -3.27 -7.78
C GLN A 62 1.85 -4.06 -7.16
N ASN A 63 2.57 -3.47 -6.20
CA ASN A 63 3.64 -4.15 -5.48
C ASN A 63 3.03 -5.13 -4.48
N ALA A 64 2.60 -6.28 -4.99
CA ALA A 64 1.85 -7.27 -4.21
C ALA A 64 2.62 -7.78 -3.01
N LYS A 65 3.91 -8.04 -3.17
CA LYS A 65 4.75 -8.55 -2.08
C LYS A 65 4.78 -7.57 -0.90
N LYS A 66 4.99 -6.30 -1.17
CA LYS A 66 5.00 -5.25 -0.13
C LYS A 66 3.62 -5.07 0.50
N ALA A 67 2.57 -5.01 -0.33
CA ALA A 67 1.23 -4.81 0.17
C ALA A 67 0.77 -5.96 1.06
N LEU A 68 0.98 -7.20 0.63
CA LEU A 68 0.57 -8.38 1.41
C LEU A 68 1.36 -8.51 2.71
N ALA A 69 2.61 -8.01 2.74
CA ALA A 69 3.43 -8.06 3.95
C ALA A 69 2.86 -7.23 5.10
N ILE A 70 2.09 -6.18 4.79
CA ILE A 70 1.54 -5.28 5.80
C ILE A 70 0.02 -5.33 5.94
N ALA A 71 -0.66 -5.98 5.01
CA ALA A 71 -2.13 -6.02 5.01
C ALA A 71 -2.67 -7.08 5.97
N ASP A 72 -3.88 -6.85 6.47
CA ASP A 72 -4.64 -7.85 7.22
C ASP A 72 -5.48 -8.69 6.27
N GLN A 73 -6.22 -8.04 5.39
CA GLN A 73 -7.07 -8.66 4.39
C GLN A 73 -6.68 -8.13 3.02
N ALA A 74 -6.83 -8.94 2.00
CA ALA A 74 -6.51 -8.51 0.64
C ALA A 74 -7.47 -9.09 -0.38
N TYR A 75 -7.59 -8.36 -1.48
CA TYR A 75 -8.37 -8.73 -2.65
C TYR A 75 -7.49 -8.63 -3.88
N VAL A 76 -7.48 -9.68 -4.68
CA VAL A 76 -6.75 -9.67 -5.95
C VAL A 76 -7.75 -9.42 -7.08
N LEU A 77 -7.50 -8.35 -7.85
CA LEU A 77 -8.37 -7.97 -8.96
C LEU A 77 -7.67 -8.23 -10.30
N GLU A 78 -8.42 -8.81 -11.21
CA GLU A 78 -8.01 -8.96 -12.62
C GLU A 78 -9.14 -8.48 -13.50
N THR A 79 -8.83 -7.55 -14.40
CA THR A 79 -9.79 -7.01 -15.37
C THR A 79 -11.08 -6.52 -14.67
N GLY A 80 -10.91 -5.80 -13.56
CA GLY A 80 -12.04 -5.24 -12.82
C GLY A 80 -12.85 -6.22 -11.98
N LYS A 81 -12.39 -7.46 -11.85
CA LYS A 81 -13.08 -8.49 -11.08
C LYS A 81 -12.20 -8.99 -9.93
N ILE A 82 -12.83 -9.27 -8.80
CA ILE A 82 -12.14 -9.92 -7.68
C ILE A 82 -12.00 -11.40 -8.02
N VAL A 83 -10.76 -11.86 -8.17
CA VAL A 83 -10.47 -13.27 -8.47
C VAL A 83 -10.05 -14.08 -7.25
N LEU A 84 -9.49 -13.41 -6.23
CA LEU A 84 -9.12 -14.02 -4.96
C LEU A 84 -9.34 -13.01 -3.85
N ARG A 85 -9.67 -13.49 -2.66
CA ARG A 85 -9.78 -12.67 -1.46
C ARG A 85 -9.47 -13.51 -0.23
N GLY A 86 -9.02 -12.86 0.82
CA GLY A 86 -8.79 -13.54 2.08
C GLY A 86 -7.76 -12.88 2.96
N ASN A 87 -7.32 -13.60 3.95
CA ASN A 87 -6.25 -13.17 4.84
C ASN A 87 -4.96 -13.00 4.05
N ALA A 88 -4.25 -11.91 4.30
CA ALA A 88 -3.02 -11.59 3.55
C ALA A 88 -1.96 -12.68 3.67
N LYS A 89 -1.80 -13.29 4.85
CA LYS A 89 -0.84 -14.38 5.04
C LYS A 89 -1.19 -15.60 4.20
N GLU A 90 -2.47 -15.93 4.11
CA GLU A 90 -2.92 -17.03 3.28
C GLU A 90 -2.66 -16.77 1.80
N LEU A 91 -2.91 -15.54 1.35
CA LEU A 91 -2.64 -15.16 -0.03
C LEU A 91 -1.16 -15.18 -0.36
N MET A 92 -0.29 -14.76 0.58
CA MET A 92 1.15 -14.86 0.38
C MET A 92 1.64 -16.28 0.16
N ASN A 93 0.96 -17.25 0.74
CA ASN A 93 1.31 -18.67 0.63
C ASN A 93 0.53 -19.40 -0.48
N ASN A 94 -0.32 -18.69 -1.18
CA ASN A 94 -1.09 -19.25 -2.29
C ASN A 94 -0.20 -19.38 -3.54
N ASP A 95 -0.16 -20.57 -4.13
CA ASP A 95 0.70 -20.84 -5.28
C ASP A 95 0.36 -20.00 -6.51
N GLN A 96 -0.91 -19.74 -6.76
CA GLN A 96 -1.34 -18.89 -7.86
C GLN A 96 -0.86 -17.45 -7.66
N VAL A 97 -0.95 -16.95 -6.44
CA VAL A 97 -0.49 -15.60 -6.10
C VAL A 97 1.03 -15.50 -6.25
N LYS A 98 1.76 -16.50 -5.75
CA LYS A 98 3.23 -16.53 -5.88
C LYS A 98 3.66 -16.48 -7.34
N LYS A 99 3.04 -17.28 -8.20
CA LYS A 99 3.39 -17.34 -9.62
C LYS A 99 3.03 -16.05 -10.35
N ALA A 100 1.85 -15.50 -10.09
CA ALA A 100 1.33 -14.38 -10.86
C ALA A 100 1.83 -13.02 -10.38
N TYR A 101 2.05 -12.85 -9.07
CA TYR A 101 2.25 -11.53 -8.48
C TYR A 101 3.50 -11.40 -7.62
N LEU A 102 4.04 -12.46 -7.07
CA LEU A 102 5.21 -12.38 -6.19
C LEU A 102 6.53 -12.64 -6.89
N SER A 103 6.49 -13.06 -8.13
CA SER A 103 7.65 -13.19 -9.05
C SER A 103 8.84 -13.96 -8.46
N GLU A 104 8.56 -15.03 -7.81
CA GLU A 104 9.61 -15.87 -7.24
C GLU A 104 9.96 -17.04 -8.16
#